data_a8136359d71376a2d096d147eeaa4d61
#
_entry.id   a8136359d71376a2d096d147eeaa4d61
#
_cell.length_a   1.000
_cell.length_b   1.000
_cell.length_c   1.000
_cell.angle_alpha   90.00
_cell.angle_beta   90.00
_cell.angle_gamma   90.00
#
_symmetry.space_group_name_H-M   'P 1'
#
loop_
_entity.id
_entity.type
_entity.pdbx_description
1 polymer ?
#
loop_
_entity_poly.entity_id
_entity_poly.type
_entity_poly.pdbx_seq_one_letter_code
_entity_poly.pdbx_strand_id
1 'polypeptide(L)'
;MSATKEKILLVALKLFAKNGYEAVSVSTIAGELGMTKGALYKHYKNKRDIFDSIFESICLEDIEMAKEFGVPEEEYKDNPEAFKRTSMENLNNFIVASFRVWVENDFARDFRKMLTLEQYRSAEMSELYQKCVLPVSYIEDLFREMIKQGILQKSDPKLLALEFLAPYQFLISLALVDTSFDIEEGSKILNKHIAQFTKINSVYKEK
;
A
#
# COMPACT_ATOMS: atom_id res chain seq x y z
N MET A 1 -7.16 10.09 17.67
CA MET A 1 -6.58 11.43 17.29
C MET A 1 -7.65 12.51 17.54
N SER A 2 -7.31 13.81 17.75
CA SER A 2 -8.36 14.86 17.83
C SER A 2 -8.87 15.20 16.43
N ALA A 3 -10.17 15.56 16.30
CA ALA A 3 -10.78 15.92 15.01
C ALA A 3 -10.02 17.02 14.25
N THR A 4 -9.37 17.95 14.96
CA THR A 4 -8.51 18.98 14.34
C THR A 4 -7.24 18.40 13.74
N LYS A 5 -6.56 17.45 14.43
CA LYS A 5 -5.37 16.78 13.92
C LYS A 5 -5.68 16.00 12.64
N GLU A 6 -6.76 15.24 12.63
CA GLU A 6 -7.20 14.49 11.44
C GLU A 6 -7.48 15.41 10.26
N LYS A 7 -8.18 16.51 10.49
CA LYS A 7 -8.46 17.49 9.42
C LYS A 7 -7.18 18.11 8.86
N ILE A 8 -6.16 18.35 9.71
CA ILE A 8 -4.85 18.84 9.23
C ILE A 8 -4.18 17.79 8.34
N LEU A 9 -4.18 16.50 8.72
CA LEU A 9 -3.58 15.43 7.91
C LEU A 9 -4.29 15.29 6.55
N LEU A 10 -5.63 15.29 6.53
CA LEU A 10 -6.42 15.19 5.29
C LEU A 10 -6.11 16.33 4.33
N VAL A 11 -6.08 17.59 4.81
CA VAL A 11 -5.80 18.77 3.99
C VAL A 11 -4.36 18.79 3.53
N ALA A 12 -3.40 18.46 4.42
CA ALA A 12 -1.99 18.41 4.08
C ALA A 12 -1.73 17.37 3.00
N LEU A 13 -2.31 16.16 3.14
CA LEU A 13 -2.14 15.07 2.18
C LEU A 13 -2.71 15.42 0.82
N LYS A 14 -3.91 16.02 0.73
CA LYS A 14 -4.48 16.52 -0.52
C LYS A 14 -3.58 17.53 -1.22
N LEU A 15 -2.99 18.44 -0.47
CA LEU A 15 -2.05 19.43 -1.01
C LEU A 15 -0.75 18.77 -1.49
N PHE A 16 -0.21 17.80 -0.73
CA PHE A 16 0.98 17.04 -1.12
C PHE A 16 0.73 16.20 -2.38
N ALA A 17 -0.41 15.53 -2.47
CA ALA A 17 -0.80 14.73 -3.63
C ALA A 17 -0.98 15.56 -4.90
N LYS A 18 -1.40 16.84 -4.75
CA LYS A 18 -1.65 17.74 -5.87
C LYS A 18 -0.40 18.49 -6.33
N ASN A 19 0.41 18.96 -5.39
CA ASN A 19 1.49 19.92 -5.68
C ASN A 19 2.90 19.35 -5.44
N GLY A 20 3.00 18.15 -4.86
CA GLY A 20 4.23 17.57 -4.35
C GLY A 20 4.55 18.06 -2.93
N TYR A 21 5.25 17.19 -2.17
CA TYR A 21 5.59 17.47 -0.77
C TYR A 21 6.42 18.75 -0.61
N GLU A 22 7.45 18.94 -1.42
CA GLU A 22 8.37 20.07 -1.27
C GLU A 22 7.72 21.43 -1.52
N ALA A 23 6.79 21.53 -2.49
CA ALA A 23 6.14 22.78 -2.85
C ALA A 23 5.12 23.27 -1.81
N VAL A 24 4.68 22.42 -0.89
CA VAL A 24 3.67 22.75 0.12
C VAL A 24 4.33 23.23 1.41
N SER A 25 3.94 24.42 1.89
CA SER A 25 4.38 24.97 3.18
C SER A 25 3.35 24.78 4.29
N VAL A 26 3.80 24.82 5.55
CA VAL A 26 2.88 24.85 6.72
C VAL A 26 1.92 26.04 6.65
N SER A 27 2.34 27.16 6.08
CA SER A 27 1.48 28.33 5.88
C SER A 27 0.38 28.07 4.84
N THR A 28 0.69 27.34 3.78
CA THR A 28 -0.29 26.89 2.77
C THR A 28 -1.35 25.99 3.39
N ILE A 29 -0.92 24.99 4.19
CA ILE A 29 -1.83 24.09 4.89
C ILE A 29 -2.73 24.86 5.87
N ALA A 30 -2.16 25.77 6.67
CA ALA A 30 -2.92 26.60 7.61
C ALA A 30 -3.93 27.51 6.90
N GLY A 31 -3.54 28.12 5.77
CA GLY A 31 -4.44 28.95 4.95
C GLY A 31 -5.63 28.18 4.41
N GLU A 32 -5.42 26.96 3.88
CA GLU A 32 -6.49 26.10 3.37
C GLU A 32 -7.48 25.69 4.48
N LEU A 33 -7.00 25.59 5.72
CA LEU A 33 -7.81 25.29 6.90
C LEU A 33 -8.49 26.51 7.51
N GLY A 34 -8.23 27.74 7.01
CA GLY A 34 -8.72 28.97 7.62
C GLY A 34 -8.13 29.23 9.01
N MET A 35 -6.93 28.71 9.32
CA MET A 35 -6.28 28.87 10.61
C MET A 35 -4.95 29.60 10.50
N THR A 36 -4.46 30.18 11.61
CA THR A 36 -3.14 30.79 11.63
C THR A 36 -2.05 29.73 11.67
N LYS A 37 -0.87 30.04 11.11
CA LYS A 37 0.32 29.18 11.20
C LYS A 37 0.66 28.81 12.66
N GLY A 38 0.51 29.77 13.60
CA GLY A 38 0.72 29.53 15.04
C GLY A 38 -0.28 28.53 15.64
N ALA A 39 -1.53 28.53 15.17
CA ALA A 39 -2.52 27.55 15.60
C ALA A 39 -2.18 26.14 15.09
N LEU A 40 -1.67 26.02 13.86
CA LEU A 40 -1.23 24.73 13.33
C LEU A 40 -0.04 24.18 14.11
N TYR A 41 0.92 25.00 14.48
CA TYR A 41 2.09 24.59 15.27
C TYR A 41 1.76 24.11 16.70
N LYS A 42 0.55 24.35 17.22
CA LYS A 42 0.08 23.71 18.46
C LYS A 42 -0.22 22.21 18.27
N HIS A 43 -0.41 21.75 17.04
CA HIS A 43 -0.75 20.36 16.70
C HIS A 43 0.43 19.59 16.14
N TYR A 44 1.27 20.23 15.32
CA TYR A 44 2.41 19.62 14.63
C TYR A 44 3.62 20.54 14.64
N LYS A 45 4.80 20.02 14.94
CA LYS A 45 6.04 20.79 15.09
C LYS A 45 6.54 21.42 13.78
N ASN A 46 6.33 20.72 12.67
CA ASN A 46 6.79 21.12 11.34
C ASN A 46 6.07 20.31 10.25
N LYS A 47 6.38 20.57 8.96
CA LYS A 47 5.83 19.86 7.81
C LYS A 47 6.17 18.36 7.86
N ARG A 48 7.36 18.02 8.32
CA ARG A 48 7.81 16.63 8.45
C ARG A 48 6.98 15.84 9.47
N ASP A 49 6.67 16.42 10.61
CA ASP A 49 5.83 15.82 11.66
C ASP A 49 4.41 15.50 11.15
N ILE A 50 3.88 16.38 10.26
CA ILE A 50 2.62 16.10 9.54
C ILE A 50 2.76 14.90 8.60
N PHE A 51 3.83 14.85 7.81
CA PHE A 51 4.10 13.75 6.88
C PHE A 51 4.27 12.42 7.62
N ASP A 52 5.07 12.41 8.68
CA ASP A 52 5.31 11.23 9.50
C ASP A 52 4.00 10.69 10.10
N SER A 53 3.11 11.59 10.58
CA SER A 53 1.80 11.20 11.10
C SER A 53 0.85 10.65 10.02
N ILE A 54 0.93 11.15 8.78
CA ILE A 54 0.22 10.57 7.63
C ILE A 54 0.74 9.16 7.37
N PHE A 55 2.05 8.99 7.31
CA PHE A 55 2.69 7.70 7.06
C PHE A 55 2.35 6.68 8.15
N GLU A 56 2.42 7.08 9.43
CA GLU A 56 2.02 6.23 10.56
C GLU A 56 0.57 5.77 10.45
N SER A 57 -0.35 6.65 10.02
CA SER A 57 -1.76 6.29 9.86
C SER A 57 -1.95 5.22 8.78
N ILE A 58 -1.25 5.33 7.65
CA ILE A 58 -1.28 4.31 6.57
C ILE A 58 -0.68 2.99 7.06
N CYS A 59 0.45 3.02 7.76
CA CYS A 59 1.07 1.82 8.30
C CYS A 59 0.17 1.08 9.31
N LEU A 60 -0.55 1.82 10.16
CA LEU A 60 -1.48 1.21 11.12
C LEU A 60 -2.65 0.53 10.41
N GLU A 61 -3.25 1.16 9.40
CA GLU A 61 -4.32 0.55 8.60
C GLU A 61 -3.84 -0.71 7.88
N ASP A 62 -2.62 -0.71 7.33
CA ASP A 62 -2.03 -1.87 6.65
C ASP A 62 -1.77 -3.03 7.63
N ILE A 63 -1.24 -2.73 8.83
CA ILE A 63 -1.04 -3.71 9.90
C ILE A 63 -2.37 -4.32 10.36
N GLU A 64 -3.41 -3.51 10.57
CA GLU A 64 -4.73 -4.00 10.96
C GLU A 64 -5.32 -4.91 9.89
N MET A 65 -5.21 -4.53 8.62
CA MET A 65 -5.65 -5.35 7.49
C MET A 65 -4.83 -6.65 7.39
N ALA A 66 -3.52 -6.60 7.57
CA ALA A 66 -2.67 -7.80 7.57
C ALA A 66 -3.09 -8.81 8.65
N LYS A 67 -3.42 -8.33 9.87
CA LYS A 67 -3.97 -9.14 10.96
C LYS A 67 -5.30 -9.78 10.59
N GLU A 68 -6.22 -8.99 10.04
CA GLU A 68 -7.56 -9.45 9.64
C GLU A 68 -7.48 -10.60 8.65
N PHE A 69 -6.58 -10.51 7.67
CA PHE A 69 -6.41 -11.54 6.63
C PHE A 69 -5.39 -12.62 6.98
N GLY A 70 -4.73 -12.56 8.13
CA GLY A 70 -3.77 -13.56 8.58
C GLY A 70 -2.52 -13.63 7.70
N VAL A 71 -2.06 -12.48 7.20
CA VAL A 71 -0.77 -12.34 6.52
C VAL A 71 0.25 -11.67 7.46
N PRO A 72 1.57 -11.79 7.21
CA PRO A 72 2.58 -11.20 8.10
C PRO A 72 2.47 -9.66 8.17
N GLU A 73 2.55 -9.13 9.39
CA GLU A 73 2.55 -7.69 9.68
C GLU A 73 3.95 -7.07 9.62
N GLU A 74 4.97 -7.91 9.75
CA GLU A 74 6.37 -7.54 9.86
C GLU A 74 7.17 -8.06 8.66
N GLU A 75 8.42 -7.61 8.52
CA GLU A 75 9.33 -8.12 7.50
C GLU A 75 9.76 -9.57 7.84
N TYR A 76 10.12 -10.36 6.82
CA TYR A 76 10.53 -11.76 6.97
C TYR A 76 11.62 -11.97 8.02
N LYS A 77 12.60 -11.05 8.08
CA LYS A 77 13.71 -11.13 9.05
C LYS A 77 13.25 -11.04 10.50
N ASP A 78 12.11 -10.35 10.76
CA ASP A 78 11.61 -10.10 12.12
C ASP A 78 10.64 -11.20 12.59
N ASN A 79 9.86 -11.79 11.65
CA ASN A 79 8.90 -12.86 11.98
C ASN A 79 8.77 -13.91 10.86
N PRO A 80 9.80 -14.78 10.63
CA PRO A 80 9.74 -15.82 9.58
C PRO A 80 8.59 -16.81 9.75
N GLU A 81 8.15 -17.05 10.99
CA GLU A 81 7.10 -18.04 11.28
C GLU A 81 5.71 -17.57 10.78
N ALA A 82 5.45 -16.26 10.74
CA ALA A 82 4.23 -15.73 10.16
C ALA A 82 4.17 -16.03 8.65
N PHE A 83 5.30 -15.89 7.94
CA PHE A 83 5.39 -16.20 6.51
C PHE A 83 5.12 -17.69 6.21
N LYS A 84 5.60 -18.59 7.08
CA LYS A 84 5.34 -20.03 6.94
C LYS A 84 3.89 -20.43 7.15
N ARG A 85 3.11 -19.67 7.93
CA ARG A 85 1.70 -19.95 8.24
C ARG A 85 0.73 -19.36 7.22
N THR A 86 1.19 -18.43 6.40
CA THR A 86 0.35 -17.73 5.44
C THR A 86 -0.06 -18.66 4.29
N SER A 87 -1.36 -18.81 4.08
CA SER A 87 -1.90 -19.56 2.94
C SER A 87 -2.05 -18.68 1.69
N MET A 88 -2.15 -19.32 0.51
CA MET A 88 -2.51 -18.61 -0.72
C MET A 88 -3.88 -17.92 -0.61
N GLU A 89 -4.82 -18.52 0.10
CA GLU A 89 -6.15 -17.93 0.33
C GLU A 89 -6.07 -16.63 1.13
N ASN A 90 -5.31 -16.63 2.24
CA ASN A 90 -5.08 -15.43 3.06
C ASN A 90 -4.45 -14.31 2.22
N LEU A 91 -3.40 -14.63 1.47
CA LEU A 91 -2.73 -13.68 0.59
C LEU A 91 -3.67 -13.14 -0.49
N ASN A 92 -4.45 -14.00 -1.14
CA ASN A 92 -5.39 -13.60 -2.18
C ASN A 92 -6.45 -12.62 -1.64
N ASN A 93 -7.03 -12.95 -0.48
CA ASN A 93 -8.03 -12.09 0.16
C ASN A 93 -7.43 -10.74 0.57
N PHE A 94 -6.22 -10.74 1.13
CA PHE A 94 -5.49 -9.52 1.48
C PHE A 94 -5.23 -8.63 0.25
N ILE A 95 -4.76 -9.20 -0.87
CA ILE A 95 -4.47 -8.42 -2.10
C ILE A 95 -5.74 -7.80 -2.68
N VAL A 96 -6.88 -8.51 -2.67
CA VAL A 96 -8.15 -7.96 -3.15
C VAL A 96 -8.67 -6.86 -2.23
N ALA A 97 -8.57 -7.02 -0.90
CA ALA A 97 -8.94 -6.00 0.06
C ALA A 97 -8.04 -4.76 -0.07
N SER A 98 -6.73 -4.97 -0.17
CA SER A 98 -5.74 -3.91 -0.38
C SER A 98 -6.00 -3.12 -1.68
N PHE A 99 -6.37 -3.81 -2.78
CA PHE A 99 -6.78 -3.14 -4.01
C PHE A 99 -7.93 -2.15 -3.75
N ARG A 100 -9.00 -2.58 -3.07
CA ARG A 100 -10.14 -1.72 -2.75
C ARG A 100 -9.75 -0.53 -1.89
N VAL A 101 -8.92 -0.73 -0.85
CA VAL A 101 -8.42 0.38 -0.04
C VAL A 101 -7.70 1.42 -0.90
N TRP A 102 -6.78 1.00 -1.78
CA TRP A 102 -6.04 1.93 -2.63
C TRP A 102 -6.88 2.70 -3.65
N VAL A 103 -8.04 2.17 -4.05
CA VAL A 103 -8.88 2.81 -5.07
C VAL A 103 -10.12 3.51 -4.50
N GLU A 104 -10.68 3.05 -3.37
CA GLU A 104 -11.90 3.58 -2.76
C GLU A 104 -11.61 4.58 -1.63
N ASN A 105 -10.56 4.37 -0.84
CA ASN A 105 -10.20 5.25 0.26
C ASN A 105 -9.43 6.47 -0.24
N ASP A 106 -10.04 7.66 -0.11
CA ASP A 106 -9.45 8.92 -0.57
C ASP A 106 -8.08 9.22 0.07
N PHE A 107 -7.90 8.88 1.36
CA PHE A 107 -6.66 9.12 2.08
C PHE A 107 -5.53 8.22 1.55
N ALA A 108 -5.78 6.93 1.40
CA ALA A 108 -4.83 5.97 0.83
C ALA A 108 -4.47 6.34 -0.61
N ARG A 109 -5.48 6.69 -1.42
CA ARG A 109 -5.31 7.12 -2.81
C ARG A 109 -4.42 8.37 -2.94
N ASP A 110 -4.67 9.40 -2.11
CA ASP A 110 -3.87 10.62 -2.13
C ASP A 110 -2.44 10.37 -1.63
N PHE A 111 -2.26 9.49 -0.62
CA PHE A 111 -0.94 9.08 -0.17
C PHE A 111 -0.14 8.39 -1.29
N ARG A 112 -0.77 7.46 -2.00
CA ARG A 112 -0.13 6.78 -3.14
C ARG A 112 0.23 7.75 -4.26
N LYS A 113 -0.66 8.72 -4.61
CA LYS A 113 -0.36 9.77 -5.58
C LYS A 113 0.84 10.61 -5.16
N MET A 114 0.89 11.03 -3.91
CA MET A 114 2.01 11.78 -3.36
C MET A 114 3.32 10.99 -3.49
N LEU A 115 3.37 9.74 -3.04
CA LEU A 115 4.57 8.91 -3.16
C LEU A 115 4.98 8.68 -4.61
N THR A 116 4.02 8.50 -5.53
CA THR A 116 4.29 8.36 -6.97
C THR A 116 4.98 9.60 -7.55
N LEU A 117 4.61 10.80 -7.10
CA LEU A 117 5.26 12.04 -7.52
C LEU A 117 6.66 12.22 -6.90
N GLU A 118 6.84 11.78 -5.66
CA GLU A 118 8.05 12.03 -4.88
C GLU A 118 9.14 10.95 -5.03
N GLN A 119 8.82 9.75 -5.52
CA GLN A 119 9.74 8.61 -5.60
C GLN A 119 11.06 8.89 -6.33
N TYR A 120 11.07 9.83 -7.25
CA TYR A 120 12.26 10.20 -8.02
C TYR A 120 13.03 11.39 -7.45
N ARG A 121 12.55 11.99 -6.35
CA ARG A 121 13.13 13.22 -5.80
C ARG A 121 14.15 12.99 -4.69
N SER A 122 14.01 11.88 -3.95
CA SER A 122 14.97 11.52 -2.91
C SER A 122 15.04 10.00 -2.71
N ALA A 123 16.17 9.51 -2.18
CA ALA A 123 16.34 8.11 -1.85
C ALA A 123 15.30 7.65 -0.81
N GLU A 124 15.02 8.49 0.19
CA GLU A 124 14.01 8.20 1.22
C GLU A 124 12.62 7.98 0.61
N MET A 125 12.17 8.87 -0.28
CA MET A 125 10.85 8.73 -0.92
C MET A 125 10.80 7.52 -1.86
N SER A 126 11.92 7.19 -2.51
CA SER A 126 12.04 5.96 -3.30
C SER A 126 11.89 4.70 -2.43
N GLU A 127 12.54 4.66 -1.27
CA GLU A 127 12.43 3.55 -0.31
C GLU A 127 11.00 3.40 0.22
N LEU A 128 10.36 4.51 0.61
CA LEU A 128 8.96 4.50 1.05
C LEU A 128 8.02 4.02 -0.05
N TYR A 129 8.24 4.47 -1.29
CA TYR A 129 7.46 4.01 -2.43
C TYR A 129 7.62 2.50 -2.64
N GLN A 130 8.84 1.98 -2.62
CA GLN A 130 9.09 0.54 -2.77
C GLN A 130 8.43 -0.26 -1.63
N LYS A 131 8.51 0.23 -0.40
CA LYS A 131 7.93 -0.45 0.76
C LYS A 131 6.40 -0.47 0.73
N CYS A 132 5.77 0.66 0.46
CA CYS A 132 4.31 0.81 0.60
C CYS A 132 3.55 0.55 -0.70
N VAL A 133 4.17 0.81 -1.85
CA VAL A 133 3.49 0.78 -3.16
C VAL A 133 3.90 -0.43 -3.98
N LEU A 134 5.16 -0.86 -3.90
CA LEU A 134 5.71 -1.99 -4.64
C LEU A 134 6.30 -3.06 -3.70
N PRO A 135 5.50 -3.76 -2.90
CA PRO A 135 5.99 -4.70 -1.89
C PRO A 135 6.49 -6.02 -2.51
N VAL A 136 7.36 -5.95 -3.54
CA VAL A 136 7.85 -7.12 -4.28
C VAL A 136 8.64 -8.05 -3.36
N SER A 137 9.51 -7.52 -2.50
CA SER A 137 10.31 -8.34 -1.57
C SER A 137 9.46 -9.09 -0.56
N TYR A 138 8.38 -8.47 -0.07
CA TYR A 138 7.44 -9.10 0.84
C TYR A 138 6.74 -10.32 0.20
N ILE A 139 6.23 -10.15 -1.02
CA ILE A 139 5.59 -11.24 -1.77
C ILE A 139 6.62 -12.30 -2.20
N GLU A 140 7.84 -11.90 -2.57
CA GLU A 140 8.94 -12.82 -2.85
C GLU A 140 9.24 -13.73 -1.64
N ASP A 141 9.29 -13.17 -0.44
CA ASP A 141 9.54 -13.94 0.79
C ASP A 141 8.40 -14.92 1.09
N LEU A 142 7.13 -14.50 0.92
CA LEU A 142 5.97 -15.40 1.01
C LEU A 142 6.07 -16.57 0.02
N PHE A 143 6.34 -16.28 -1.24
CA PHE A 143 6.43 -17.32 -2.27
C PHE A 143 7.64 -18.23 -2.07
N ARG A 144 8.76 -17.71 -1.58
CA ARG A 144 9.93 -18.50 -1.20
C ARG A 144 9.56 -19.55 -0.13
N GLU A 145 8.82 -19.16 0.90
CA GLU A 145 8.35 -20.08 1.93
C GLU A 145 7.30 -21.07 1.38
N MET A 146 6.36 -20.62 0.55
CA MET A 146 5.38 -21.49 -0.07
C MET A 146 6.01 -22.55 -1.02
N ILE A 147 7.07 -22.19 -1.74
CA ILE A 147 7.86 -23.12 -2.57
C ILE A 147 8.57 -24.15 -1.68
N LYS A 148 9.22 -23.73 -0.59
CA LYS A 148 9.87 -24.65 0.37
C LYS A 148 8.90 -25.64 0.98
N GLN A 149 7.66 -25.24 1.22
CA GLN A 149 6.60 -26.09 1.77
C GLN A 149 5.91 -26.97 0.71
N GLY A 150 6.24 -26.80 -0.57
CA GLY A 150 5.58 -27.52 -1.66
C GLY A 150 4.14 -27.10 -1.90
N ILE A 151 3.78 -25.87 -1.55
CA ILE A 151 2.48 -25.25 -1.87
C ILE A 151 2.53 -24.74 -3.32
N LEU A 152 3.59 -24.04 -3.68
CA LEU A 152 3.88 -23.58 -5.03
C LEU A 152 4.93 -24.47 -5.70
N GLN A 153 4.86 -24.56 -7.02
CA GLN A 153 5.84 -25.28 -7.84
C GLN A 153 7.22 -24.58 -7.73
N LYS A 154 8.28 -25.36 -7.93
CA LYS A 154 9.65 -24.85 -7.92
C LYS A 154 9.84 -23.83 -9.06
N SER A 155 10.08 -22.58 -8.71
CA SER A 155 10.28 -21.46 -9.62
C SER A 155 11.16 -20.39 -8.96
N ASP A 156 11.50 -19.33 -9.69
CA ASP A 156 12.10 -18.14 -9.11
C ASP A 156 11.04 -17.34 -8.32
N PRO A 157 11.17 -17.20 -6.98
CA PRO A 157 10.17 -16.55 -6.15
C PRO A 157 10.01 -15.06 -6.49
N LYS A 158 11.08 -14.39 -6.95
CA LYS A 158 11.04 -13.00 -7.36
C LYS A 158 10.26 -12.81 -8.65
N LEU A 159 10.46 -13.70 -9.63
CA LEU A 159 9.70 -13.68 -10.87
C LEU A 159 8.21 -13.92 -10.60
N LEU A 160 7.88 -14.91 -9.77
CA LEU A 160 6.49 -15.14 -9.35
C LEU A 160 5.87 -13.93 -8.67
N ALA A 161 6.61 -13.24 -7.79
CA ALA A 161 6.13 -12.02 -7.11
C ALA A 161 5.83 -10.91 -8.10
N LEU A 162 6.67 -10.71 -9.10
CA LEU A 162 6.47 -9.71 -10.17
C LEU A 162 5.25 -10.06 -11.02
N GLU A 163 5.11 -11.31 -11.45
CA GLU A 163 3.96 -11.78 -12.23
C GLU A 163 2.63 -11.65 -11.45
N PHE A 164 2.66 -11.95 -10.15
CA PHE A 164 1.49 -11.84 -9.27
C PHE A 164 1.05 -10.39 -9.08
N LEU A 165 2.00 -9.48 -8.82
CA LEU A 165 1.72 -8.08 -8.51
C LEU A 165 1.48 -7.20 -9.75
N ALA A 166 1.95 -7.57 -10.94
CA ALA A 166 1.87 -6.69 -12.10
C ALA A 166 0.43 -6.25 -12.46
N PRO A 167 -0.58 -7.12 -12.56
CA PRO A 167 -1.95 -6.69 -12.82
C PRO A 167 -2.55 -5.87 -11.68
N TYR A 168 -2.26 -6.20 -10.42
CA TYR A 168 -2.68 -5.42 -9.26
C TYR A 168 -2.18 -3.98 -9.35
N GLN A 169 -0.88 -3.78 -9.60
CA GLN A 169 -0.27 -2.47 -9.73
C GLN A 169 -0.81 -1.69 -10.93
N PHE A 170 -1.02 -2.37 -12.05
CA PHE A 170 -1.54 -1.75 -13.25
C PHE A 170 -2.98 -1.27 -13.08
N LEU A 171 -3.86 -2.08 -12.48
CA LEU A 171 -5.25 -1.72 -12.21
C LEU A 171 -5.37 -0.53 -11.26
N ILE A 172 -4.57 -0.49 -10.19
CA ILE A 172 -4.53 0.69 -9.30
C ILE A 172 -4.05 1.92 -10.06
N SER A 173 -3.02 1.79 -10.90
CA SER A 173 -2.51 2.91 -11.70
C SER A 173 -3.56 3.47 -12.66
N LEU A 174 -4.37 2.61 -13.29
CA LEU A 174 -5.51 3.03 -14.11
C LEU A 174 -6.55 3.77 -13.27
N ALA A 175 -6.94 3.23 -12.12
CA ALA A 175 -7.93 3.85 -11.24
C ALA A 175 -7.49 5.22 -10.69
N LEU A 176 -6.18 5.47 -10.60
CA LEU A 176 -5.66 6.77 -10.14
C LEU A 176 -5.72 7.87 -11.20
N VAL A 177 -5.73 7.52 -12.47
CA VAL A 177 -5.70 8.49 -13.59
C VAL A 177 -7.01 8.58 -14.35
N ASP A 178 -7.81 7.52 -14.35
CA ASP A 178 -9.09 7.46 -15.05
C ASP A 178 -10.26 7.57 -14.07
N THR A 179 -10.94 8.70 -14.08
CA THR A 179 -12.12 8.95 -13.22
C THR A 179 -13.35 8.11 -13.60
N SER A 180 -13.34 7.47 -14.77
CA SER A 180 -14.39 6.56 -15.24
C SER A 180 -14.08 5.09 -14.94
N PHE A 181 -12.96 4.79 -14.27
CA PHE A 181 -12.54 3.43 -13.96
C PHE A 181 -13.60 2.70 -13.12
N ASP A 182 -14.08 1.57 -13.63
CA ASP A 182 -15.02 0.71 -12.94
C ASP A 182 -14.28 -0.18 -11.94
N ILE A 183 -14.39 0.15 -10.65
CA ILE A 183 -13.72 -0.55 -9.54
C ILE A 183 -14.19 -2.00 -9.42
N GLU A 184 -15.48 -2.26 -9.66
CA GLU A 184 -16.04 -3.62 -9.60
C GLU A 184 -15.51 -4.48 -10.75
N GLU A 185 -15.38 -3.93 -11.95
CA GLU A 185 -14.76 -4.65 -13.06
C GLU A 185 -13.27 -4.85 -12.82
N GLY A 186 -12.55 -3.86 -12.30
CA GLY A 186 -11.15 -4.00 -11.86
C GLY A 186 -10.97 -5.11 -10.83
N SER A 187 -11.83 -5.17 -9.82
CA SER A 187 -11.83 -6.24 -8.81
C SER A 187 -12.09 -7.62 -9.43
N LYS A 188 -13.02 -7.74 -10.39
CA LYS A 188 -13.28 -9.00 -11.11
C LYS A 188 -12.07 -9.45 -11.92
N ILE A 189 -11.39 -8.53 -12.60
CA ILE A 189 -10.18 -8.83 -13.37
C ILE A 189 -9.08 -9.32 -12.43
N LEU A 190 -8.87 -8.63 -11.31
CA LEU A 190 -7.87 -9.02 -10.31
C LEU A 190 -8.16 -10.42 -9.74
N ASN A 191 -9.40 -10.70 -9.36
CA ASN A 191 -9.79 -12.02 -8.87
C ASN A 191 -9.56 -13.14 -9.92
N LYS A 192 -9.86 -12.88 -11.20
CA LYS A 192 -9.59 -13.84 -12.28
C LYS A 192 -8.09 -14.09 -12.44
N HIS A 193 -7.28 -13.02 -12.39
CA HIS A 193 -5.82 -13.14 -12.44
C HIS A 193 -5.29 -13.99 -11.29
N ILE A 194 -5.68 -13.67 -10.04
CA ILE A 194 -5.26 -14.40 -8.84
C ILE A 194 -5.64 -15.89 -8.93
N ALA A 195 -6.88 -16.19 -9.34
CA ALA A 195 -7.35 -17.59 -9.49
C ALA A 195 -6.53 -18.33 -10.56
N GLN A 196 -6.23 -17.67 -11.69
CA GLN A 196 -5.42 -18.27 -12.76
C GLN A 196 -3.97 -18.46 -12.31
N PHE A 197 -3.35 -17.46 -11.66
CA PHE A 197 -2.00 -17.54 -11.11
C PHE A 197 -1.89 -18.71 -10.12
N THR A 198 -2.81 -18.81 -9.16
CA THR A 198 -2.85 -19.88 -8.17
C THR A 198 -2.99 -21.25 -8.85
N LYS A 199 -3.90 -21.39 -9.82
CA LYS A 199 -4.09 -22.63 -10.58
C LYS A 199 -2.83 -23.09 -11.32
N ILE A 200 -2.10 -22.16 -11.94
CA ILE A 200 -0.90 -22.50 -12.73
C ILE A 200 0.28 -22.86 -11.83
N ASN A 201 0.45 -22.14 -10.71
CA ASN A 201 1.66 -22.23 -9.90
C ASN A 201 1.54 -23.15 -8.67
N SER A 202 0.34 -23.60 -8.29
CA SER A 202 0.18 -24.54 -7.18
C SER A 202 0.62 -25.96 -7.55
N VAL A 203 1.21 -26.65 -6.56
CA VAL A 203 1.50 -28.09 -6.68
C VAL A 203 0.19 -28.85 -6.58
N TYR A 204 -0.23 -29.52 -7.66
CA TYR A 204 -1.36 -30.45 -7.60
C TYR A 204 -0.96 -31.67 -6.75
N LYS A 205 -1.56 -31.85 -5.58
CA LYS A 205 -1.54 -33.14 -4.90
C LYS A 205 -2.56 -34.02 -5.64
N GLU A 206 -2.08 -34.98 -6.42
CA GLU A 206 -2.95 -36.09 -6.87
C GLU A 206 -3.61 -36.70 -5.64
N LYS A 207 -4.95 -36.78 -5.66
CA LYS A 207 -5.74 -37.39 -4.60
C LYS A 207 -5.68 -38.92 -4.73
#